data_f3de821ca009569f252952e742ac13b3
#
_entry.id   f3de821ca009569f252952e742ac13b3
#
_cell.length_a   1.000
_cell.length_b   1.000
_cell.length_c   1.000
_cell.angle_alpha   90.00
_cell.angle_beta   90.00
_cell.angle_gamma   90.00
#
_symmetry.space_group_name_H-M   'P 1'
#
loop_
_entity.id
_entity.type
_entity.pdbx_description
1 polymer ?
#
loop_
_entity_poly.entity_id
_entity_poly.type
_entity_poly.pdbx_seq_one_letter_code
_entity_poly.pdbx_strand_id
1 'polypeptide(L)'
;MNGLFQTGRELTVTTLPVESASLAPPPLLLPGEQLEHYQALQQAIFADLAPQSAIEWLLAIDVAELSWDIQRYRMLRHKLLETYRQKAVEAALRRIDMVGIDPEFEPEAETYTLQNALSWRCDPVAASEIDARLATYGFDQHAISTEVYVQAREVLVLFEGLLNAAQTKRMLLLREIRNQRFGGGPLRRPRV
;
A
#
# COMPACT_ATOMS: atom_id res chain seq x y z
N MET A 1 34.10 -5.64 34.79
CA MET A 1 34.23 -4.39 34.04
C MET A 1 32.97 -4.17 33.26
N ASN A 2 32.17 -3.30 33.79
CA ASN A 2 30.86 -2.91 33.27
C ASN A 2 31.02 -1.76 32.30
N GLY A 3 30.16 -1.69 31.37
CA GLY A 3 29.97 -0.40 30.74
C GLY A 3 29.19 -0.47 29.43
N LEU A 4 27.94 0.05 29.51
CA LEU A 4 27.40 0.97 28.56
C LEU A 4 26.88 0.42 27.21
N PHE A 5 25.56 0.35 27.10
CA PHE A 5 24.84 1.10 26.05
C PHE A 5 23.38 1.22 26.48
N GLN A 6 23.09 2.18 27.32
CA GLN A 6 21.78 2.78 27.47
C GLN A 6 21.87 4.20 26.89
N THR A 7 21.47 4.36 25.65
CA THR A 7 20.98 5.63 25.15
C THR A 7 19.55 5.40 24.69
N GLY A 8 18.66 5.29 25.67
CA GLY A 8 17.24 5.50 25.45
C GLY A 8 17.06 6.97 25.05
N ARG A 9 16.87 7.20 23.76
CA ARG A 9 16.35 8.47 23.27
C ARG A 9 14.93 8.57 23.82
N GLU A 10 14.71 9.35 24.87
CA GLU A 10 13.37 9.73 25.29
C GLU A 10 12.70 10.36 24.08
N LEU A 11 11.70 9.67 23.55
CA LEU A 11 10.81 10.21 22.52
C LEU A 11 10.01 11.32 23.20
N THR A 12 10.48 12.55 23.10
CA THR A 12 9.66 13.70 23.45
C THR A 12 8.45 13.66 22.53
N VAL A 13 7.28 13.48 23.14
CA VAL A 13 6.00 13.48 22.40
C VAL A 13 5.82 14.89 21.84
N THR A 14 6.20 15.08 20.58
CA THR A 14 6.00 16.34 19.88
C THR A 14 4.53 16.37 19.44
N THR A 15 3.68 16.96 20.29
CA THR A 15 2.26 17.16 19.98
C THR A 15 2.09 18.35 19.04
N LEU A 16 1.15 18.21 18.10
CA LEU A 16 0.78 19.30 17.21
C LEU A 16 0.32 20.52 18.06
N PRO A 17 0.89 21.72 17.87
CA PRO A 17 0.41 22.91 18.55
C PRO A 17 -1.07 23.14 18.25
N VAL A 18 -1.86 23.58 19.24
CA VAL A 18 -3.30 23.81 19.09
C VAL A 18 -3.61 24.74 17.91
N GLU A 19 -2.74 25.72 17.68
CA GLU A 19 -2.80 26.67 16.56
C GLU A 19 -2.62 26.01 15.19
N SER A 20 -1.80 24.95 15.13
CA SER A 20 -1.56 24.19 13.91
C SER A 20 -2.56 23.03 13.71
N ALA A 21 -3.24 22.59 14.75
CA ALA A 21 -4.26 21.54 14.68
C ALA A 21 -5.46 21.95 13.81
N SER A 22 -5.78 23.25 13.79
CA SER A 22 -6.83 23.80 12.92
C SER A 22 -6.45 23.82 11.43
N LEU A 23 -5.15 23.70 11.11
CA LEU A 23 -4.64 23.68 9.73
C LEU A 23 -4.55 22.26 9.16
N ALA A 24 -4.61 21.24 10.00
CA ALA A 24 -4.63 19.85 9.57
C ALA A 24 -6.09 19.42 9.35
N PRO A 25 -6.54 19.15 8.12
CA PRO A 25 -7.86 18.56 7.90
C PRO A 25 -7.91 17.18 8.59
N PRO A 26 -9.11 16.75 9.05
CA PRO A 26 -9.26 15.40 9.56
C PRO A 26 -8.88 14.40 8.45
N PRO A 27 -8.16 13.31 8.77
CA PRO A 27 -7.75 12.35 7.75
C PRO A 27 -8.98 11.73 7.09
N LEU A 28 -8.96 11.67 5.77
CA LEU A 28 -9.96 10.90 5.03
C LEU A 28 -9.61 9.40 5.20
N LEU A 29 -10.38 8.69 6.03
CA LEU A 29 -10.22 7.27 6.26
C LEU A 29 -11.13 6.45 5.33
N LEU A 30 -10.58 5.40 4.74
CA LEU A 30 -11.34 4.41 3.99
C LEU A 30 -11.94 3.35 4.94
N PRO A 31 -13.00 2.62 4.53
CA PRO A 31 -13.52 1.51 5.30
C PRO A 31 -12.42 0.49 5.66
N GLY A 32 -12.31 0.18 6.95
CA GLY A 32 -11.28 -0.73 7.49
C GLY A 32 -9.97 -0.04 7.91
N GLU A 33 -9.80 1.26 7.66
CA GLU A 33 -8.71 2.04 8.23
C GLU A 33 -9.06 2.52 9.64
N GLN A 34 -8.07 2.58 10.52
CA GLN A 34 -8.23 3.00 11.91
C GLN A 34 -7.54 4.33 12.15
N LEU A 35 -8.26 5.24 12.82
CA LEU A 35 -7.75 6.58 13.14
C LEU A 35 -6.48 6.51 14.01
N GLU A 36 -6.45 5.56 14.92
CA GLU A 36 -5.33 5.34 15.85
C GLU A 36 -4.04 5.03 15.10
N HIS A 37 -4.11 4.24 14.02
CA HIS A 37 -2.95 3.92 13.20
C HIS A 37 -2.43 5.15 12.43
N TYR A 38 -3.36 5.97 11.90
CA TYR A 38 -2.99 7.24 11.28
C TYR A 38 -2.31 8.17 12.28
N GLN A 39 -2.91 8.33 13.46
CA GLN A 39 -2.36 9.19 14.52
C GLN A 39 -0.99 8.71 15.01
N ALA A 40 -0.80 7.41 15.16
CA ALA A 40 0.50 6.84 15.54
C ALA A 40 1.57 7.13 14.49
N LEU A 41 1.25 6.98 13.19
CA LEU A 41 2.17 7.34 12.11
C LEU A 41 2.48 8.84 12.10
N GLN A 42 1.46 9.67 12.25
CA GLN A 42 1.59 11.12 12.28
C GLN A 42 2.50 11.56 13.45
N GLN A 43 2.27 11.04 14.65
CA GLN A 43 3.10 11.32 15.82
C GLN A 43 4.56 10.90 15.64
N ALA A 44 4.80 9.72 15.07
CA ALA A 44 6.14 9.24 14.77
C ALA A 44 6.87 10.19 13.81
N ILE A 45 6.19 10.64 12.75
CA ILE A 45 6.75 11.58 11.78
C ILE A 45 7.03 12.95 12.42
N PHE A 46 6.12 13.46 13.25
CA PHE A 46 6.32 14.73 13.94
C PHE A 46 7.48 14.66 14.94
N ALA A 47 7.62 13.55 15.65
CA ALA A 47 8.75 13.33 16.55
C ALA A 47 10.10 13.31 15.80
N ASP A 48 10.15 12.64 14.64
CA ASP A 48 11.37 12.57 13.81
C ASP A 48 11.71 13.91 13.15
N LEU A 49 10.70 14.60 12.62
CA LEU A 49 10.90 15.88 11.94
C LEU A 49 11.12 17.02 12.91
N ALA A 50 10.55 16.96 14.12
CA ALA A 50 10.64 18.01 15.16
C ALA A 50 10.47 19.42 14.58
N PRO A 51 9.30 19.76 13.96
CA PRO A 51 9.11 21.04 13.26
C PRO A 51 9.26 22.23 14.20
N GLN A 52 9.96 23.28 13.77
CA GLN A 52 10.28 24.47 14.60
C GLN A 52 9.52 25.72 14.17
N SER A 53 8.92 25.74 12.97
CA SER A 53 8.17 26.87 12.45
C SER A 53 6.80 26.44 11.90
N ALA A 54 5.89 27.40 11.71
CA ALA A 54 4.58 27.14 11.13
C ALA A 54 4.68 26.50 9.74
N ILE A 55 5.66 26.90 8.92
CA ILE A 55 5.89 26.32 7.61
C ILE A 55 6.39 24.89 7.74
N GLU A 56 7.31 24.60 8.66
CA GLU A 56 7.77 23.23 8.91
C GLU A 56 6.63 22.33 9.41
N TRP A 57 5.70 22.87 10.21
CA TRP A 57 4.52 22.13 10.65
C TRP A 57 3.60 21.76 9.48
N LEU A 58 3.32 22.70 8.57
CA LEU A 58 2.53 22.41 7.36
C LEU A 58 3.20 21.33 6.50
N LEU A 59 4.50 21.45 6.26
CA LEU A 59 5.26 20.44 5.53
C LEU A 59 5.26 19.09 6.23
N ALA A 60 5.35 19.05 7.57
CA ALA A 60 5.31 17.81 8.34
C ALA A 60 3.94 17.14 8.28
N ILE A 61 2.85 17.91 8.27
CA ILE A 61 1.49 17.41 8.06
C ILE A 61 1.38 16.75 6.68
N ASP A 62 1.82 17.45 5.63
CA ASP A 62 1.82 16.91 4.26
C ASP A 62 2.67 15.62 4.15
N VAL A 63 3.81 15.56 4.84
CA VAL A 63 4.64 14.33 4.88
C VAL A 63 3.91 13.19 5.57
N ALA A 64 3.15 13.45 6.63
CA ALA A 64 2.37 12.44 7.32
C ALA A 64 1.23 11.92 6.44
N GLU A 65 0.48 12.79 5.79
CA GLU A 65 -0.59 12.42 4.86
C GLU A 65 -0.07 11.59 3.69
N LEU A 66 1.00 12.03 3.03
CA LEU A 66 1.62 11.28 1.94
C LEU A 66 2.18 9.93 2.40
N SER A 67 2.68 9.84 3.64
CA SER A 67 3.16 8.58 4.19
C SER A 67 2.00 7.61 4.45
N TRP A 68 0.84 8.12 4.88
CA TRP A 68 -0.38 7.34 5.01
C TRP A 68 -0.89 6.85 3.66
N ASP A 69 -0.94 7.72 2.65
CA ASP A 69 -1.34 7.35 1.29
C ASP A 69 -0.42 6.30 0.68
N ILE A 70 0.89 6.37 0.90
CA ILE A 70 1.84 5.35 0.46
C ILE A 70 1.52 3.97 1.08
N GLN A 71 1.20 3.92 2.38
CA GLN A 71 0.81 2.66 3.03
C GLN A 71 -0.53 2.16 2.47
N ARG A 72 -1.51 3.04 2.33
CA ARG A 72 -2.81 2.77 1.73
C ARG A 72 -2.67 2.16 0.33
N TYR A 73 -1.91 2.80 -0.56
CA TYR A 73 -1.71 2.30 -1.92
C TYR A 73 -1.02 0.94 -1.95
N ARG A 74 -0.07 0.69 -1.08
CA ARG A 74 0.58 -0.64 -0.95
C ARG A 74 -0.42 -1.71 -0.52
N MET A 75 -1.24 -1.42 0.47
CA MET A 75 -2.26 -2.35 0.96
C MET A 75 -3.33 -2.62 -0.12
N LEU A 76 -3.84 -1.57 -0.76
CA LEU A 76 -4.85 -1.70 -1.82
C LEU A 76 -4.30 -2.46 -3.03
N ARG A 77 -3.02 -2.22 -3.42
CA ARG A 77 -2.36 -3.00 -4.46
C ARG A 77 -2.28 -4.48 -4.10
N HIS A 78 -1.96 -4.81 -2.85
CA HIS A 78 -1.93 -6.19 -2.38
C HIS A 78 -3.31 -6.84 -2.47
N LYS A 79 -4.35 -6.16 -1.99
CA LYS A 79 -5.74 -6.63 -2.07
C LYS A 79 -6.23 -6.79 -3.51
N LEU A 80 -5.81 -5.91 -4.39
CA LEU A 80 -6.08 -6.02 -5.82
C LEU A 80 -5.50 -7.32 -6.39
N LEU A 81 -4.22 -7.60 -6.13
CA LEU A 81 -3.56 -8.82 -6.59
C LEU A 81 -4.25 -10.09 -6.06
N GLU A 82 -4.71 -10.10 -4.80
CA GLU A 82 -5.51 -11.20 -4.25
C GLU A 82 -6.81 -11.41 -5.04
N THR A 83 -7.50 -10.31 -5.41
CA THR A 83 -8.72 -10.38 -6.20
C THR A 83 -8.47 -10.92 -7.62
N TYR A 84 -7.40 -10.48 -8.25
CA TYR A 84 -7.02 -10.98 -9.57
C TYR A 84 -6.50 -12.42 -9.54
N ARG A 85 -5.93 -12.86 -8.41
CA ARG A 85 -5.52 -14.25 -8.25
C ARG A 85 -6.71 -15.21 -8.31
N GLN A 86 -7.84 -14.87 -7.68
CA GLN A 86 -9.07 -15.66 -7.83
C GLN A 86 -9.54 -15.71 -9.29
N LYS A 87 -9.52 -14.56 -10.00
CA LYS A 87 -9.90 -14.50 -11.42
C LYS A 87 -8.97 -15.32 -12.30
N ALA A 88 -7.67 -15.34 -12.02
CA ALA A 88 -6.69 -16.12 -12.74
C ALA A 88 -6.91 -17.62 -12.53
N VAL A 89 -7.23 -18.05 -11.31
CA VAL A 89 -7.60 -19.44 -11.00
C VAL A 89 -8.89 -19.82 -11.72
N GLU A 90 -9.92 -18.97 -11.68
CA GLU A 90 -11.18 -19.19 -12.41
C GLU A 90 -10.93 -19.34 -13.92
N ALA A 91 -10.12 -18.45 -14.51
CA ALA A 91 -9.78 -18.53 -15.93
C ALA A 91 -9.01 -19.81 -16.30
N ALA A 92 -8.12 -20.27 -15.42
CA ALA A 92 -7.38 -21.52 -15.63
C ALA A 92 -8.30 -22.74 -15.51
N LEU A 93 -9.18 -22.77 -14.49
CA LEU A 93 -10.19 -23.81 -14.34
C LEU A 93 -11.13 -23.85 -15.56
N ARG A 94 -11.59 -22.70 -16.04
CA ARG A 94 -12.43 -22.61 -17.23
C ARG A 94 -11.78 -23.26 -18.47
N ARG A 95 -10.46 -23.05 -18.64
CA ARG A 95 -9.69 -23.68 -19.73
C ARG A 95 -9.61 -25.22 -19.61
N ILE A 96 -9.83 -25.76 -18.42
CA ILE A 96 -9.82 -27.21 -18.17
C ILE A 96 -11.24 -27.77 -18.23
N ASP A 97 -12.17 -27.14 -17.51
CA ASP A 97 -13.51 -27.63 -17.25
C ASP A 97 -14.43 -27.52 -18.47
N MET A 98 -14.17 -26.53 -19.35
CA MET A 98 -14.99 -26.28 -20.54
C MET A 98 -14.56 -27.09 -21.76
N VAL A 99 -13.44 -27.83 -21.70
CA VAL A 99 -12.95 -28.61 -22.85
C VAL A 99 -13.87 -29.81 -23.13
N GLY A 100 -14.48 -29.82 -24.32
CA GLY A 100 -15.32 -30.92 -24.78
C GLY A 100 -16.71 -30.98 -24.13
N ILE A 101 -17.13 -29.91 -23.46
CA ILE A 101 -18.49 -29.75 -22.93
C ILE A 101 -19.45 -29.43 -24.08
N ASP A 102 -20.56 -30.14 -24.14
CA ASP A 102 -21.63 -29.88 -25.08
C ASP A 102 -22.28 -28.52 -24.77
N PRO A 103 -22.64 -27.66 -25.74
CA PRO A 103 -23.25 -26.35 -25.51
C PRO A 103 -24.47 -26.36 -24.61
N GLU A 104 -25.21 -27.46 -24.55
CA GLU A 104 -26.36 -27.63 -23.66
C GLU A 104 -25.94 -27.59 -22.14
N PHE A 105 -24.72 -28.06 -21.81
CA PHE A 105 -24.20 -28.14 -20.44
C PHE A 105 -23.23 -27.03 -20.06
N GLU A 106 -22.92 -26.10 -20.98
CA GLU A 106 -22.01 -25.00 -20.72
C GLU A 106 -22.41 -24.16 -19.49
N PRO A 107 -23.70 -23.81 -19.23
CA PRO A 107 -24.08 -23.00 -18.08
C PRO A 107 -23.83 -23.70 -16.74
N GLU A 108 -24.01 -25.03 -16.69
CA GLU A 108 -23.76 -25.82 -15.49
C GLU A 108 -22.25 -25.93 -15.24
N ALA A 109 -21.45 -26.16 -16.31
CA ALA A 109 -20.00 -26.21 -16.21
C ALA A 109 -19.40 -24.86 -15.78
N GLU A 110 -19.93 -23.74 -16.27
CA GLU A 110 -19.54 -22.39 -15.82
C GLU A 110 -19.84 -22.20 -14.33
N THR A 111 -21.03 -22.60 -13.90
CA THR A 111 -21.45 -22.49 -12.50
C THR A 111 -20.52 -23.31 -11.60
N TYR A 112 -20.18 -24.54 -12.02
CA TYR A 112 -19.24 -25.39 -11.31
C TYR A 112 -17.83 -24.79 -11.21
N THR A 113 -17.32 -24.25 -12.32
CA THR A 113 -16.02 -23.56 -12.37
C THR A 113 -15.98 -22.36 -11.42
N LEU A 114 -17.04 -21.55 -11.42
CA LEU A 114 -17.16 -20.39 -10.50
C LEU A 114 -17.18 -20.84 -9.04
N GLN A 115 -17.96 -21.88 -8.71
CA GLN A 115 -18.00 -22.44 -7.35
C GLN A 115 -16.64 -22.96 -6.89
N ASN A 116 -15.89 -23.66 -7.76
CA ASN A 116 -14.54 -24.11 -7.47
C ASN A 116 -13.59 -22.93 -7.21
N ALA A 117 -13.64 -21.86 -8.02
CA ALA A 117 -12.84 -20.66 -7.81
C ALA A 117 -13.18 -19.93 -6.50
N LEU A 118 -14.44 -19.93 -6.10
CA LEU A 118 -14.86 -19.39 -4.81
C LEU A 118 -14.39 -20.28 -3.64
N SER A 119 -14.53 -21.60 -3.77
CA SER A 119 -14.04 -22.55 -2.77
C SER A 119 -12.53 -22.46 -2.58
N TRP A 120 -11.77 -22.32 -3.68
CA TRP A 120 -10.33 -22.08 -3.64
C TRP A 120 -9.97 -20.85 -2.80
N ARG A 121 -10.78 -19.79 -2.87
CA ARG A 121 -10.54 -18.56 -2.09
C ARG A 121 -10.87 -18.71 -0.60
N CYS A 122 -11.92 -19.49 -0.27
CA CYS A 122 -12.52 -19.51 1.06
C CYS A 122 -12.09 -20.70 1.91
N ASP A 123 -11.64 -21.79 1.30
CA ASP A 123 -11.30 -23.05 1.95
C ASP A 123 -9.87 -23.47 1.60
N PRO A 124 -8.94 -23.51 2.59
CA PRO A 124 -7.55 -23.93 2.36
C PRO A 124 -7.40 -25.36 1.84
N VAL A 125 -8.32 -26.29 2.19
CA VAL A 125 -8.29 -27.67 1.72
C VAL A 125 -8.66 -27.70 0.24
N ALA A 126 -9.77 -27.07 -0.13
CA ALA A 126 -10.17 -26.92 -1.53
C ALA A 126 -9.10 -26.21 -2.35
N ALA A 127 -8.44 -25.19 -1.78
CA ALA A 127 -7.33 -24.49 -2.46
C ALA A 127 -6.19 -25.44 -2.81
N SER A 128 -5.78 -26.30 -1.87
CA SER A 128 -4.71 -27.29 -2.09
C SER A 128 -5.06 -28.31 -3.18
N GLU A 129 -6.30 -28.79 -3.18
CA GLU A 129 -6.79 -29.76 -4.17
C GLU A 129 -6.87 -29.15 -5.57
N ILE A 130 -7.39 -27.92 -5.65
CA ILE A 130 -7.50 -27.18 -6.92
C ILE A 130 -6.12 -26.81 -7.45
N ASP A 131 -5.19 -26.35 -6.61
CA ASP A 131 -3.81 -26.03 -7.02
C ASP A 131 -3.11 -27.30 -7.54
N ALA A 132 -3.27 -28.46 -6.89
CA ALA A 132 -2.74 -29.72 -7.37
C ALA A 132 -3.34 -30.13 -8.73
N ARG A 133 -4.67 -29.97 -8.89
CA ARG A 133 -5.34 -30.21 -10.17
C ARG A 133 -4.83 -29.28 -11.27
N LEU A 134 -4.73 -27.98 -11.02
CA LEU A 134 -4.23 -26.99 -11.97
C LEU A 134 -2.80 -27.33 -12.42
N ALA A 135 -1.94 -27.73 -11.48
CA ALA A 135 -0.56 -28.10 -11.77
C ALA A 135 -0.46 -29.29 -12.72
N THR A 136 -1.37 -30.29 -12.66
CA THR A 136 -1.38 -31.43 -13.57
C THR A 136 -1.67 -31.03 -15.03
N TYR A 137 -2.32 -29.89 -15.23
CA TYR A 137 -2.60 -29.31 -16.56
C TYR A 137 -1.60 -28.20 -16.96
N GLY A 138 -0.51 -28.02 -16.21
CA GLY A 138 0.52 -27.05 -16.51
C GLY A 138 0.25 -25.63 -15.97
N PHE A 139 -0.82 -25.44 -15.21
CA PHE A 139 -1.12 -24.18 -14.51
C PHE A 139 -0.55 -24.20 -13.10
N ASP A 140 0.77 -24.20 -12.99
CA ASP A 140 1.45 -24.09 -11.69
C ASP A 140 1.29 -22.68 -11.08
N GLN A 141 1.81 -22.49 -9.87
CA GLN A 141 1.73 -21.20 -9.15
C GLN A 141 2.40 -20.03 -9.91
N HIS A 142 3.42 -20.32 -10.75
CA HIS A 142 4.07 -19.30 -11.55
C HIS A 142 3.20 -18.90 -12.74
N ALA A 143 2.58 -19.87 -13.39
CA ALA A 143 1.63 -19.62 -14.48
C ALA A 143 0.44 -18.80 -14.00
N ILE A 144 -0.17 -19.17 -12.86
CA ILE A 144 -1.25 -18.40 -12.23
C ILE A 144 -0.78 -17.00 -11.87
N SER A 145 0.40 -16.85 -11.26
CA SER A 145 0.94 -15.52 -10.90
C SER A 145 1.17 -14.66 -12.13
N THR A 146 1.67 -15.23 -13.23
CA THR A 146 1.83 -14.52 -14.50
C THR A 146 0.49 -14.02 -15.04
N GLU A 147 -0.53 -14.88 -15.03
CA GLU A 147 -1.88 -14.52 -15.45
C GLU A 147 -2.47 -13.38 -14.60
N VAL A 148 -2.23 -13.37 -13.27
CA VAL A 148 -2.60 -12.26 -12.38
C VAL A 148 -2.04 -10.93 -12.88
N TYR A 149 -0.74 -10.89 -13.20
CA TYR A 149 -0.10 -9.66 -13.67
C TYR A 149 -0.59 -9.23 -15.04
N VAL A 150 -0.89 -10.18 -15.93
CA VAL A 150 -1.45 -9.89 -17.25
C VAL A 150 -2.85 -9.27 -17.11
N GLN A 151 -3.72 -9.88 -16.31
CA GLN A 151 -5.09 -9.40 -16.11
C GLN A 151 -5.16 -8.10 -15.31
N ALA A 152 -4.29 -7.91 -14.32
CA ALA A 152 -4.27 -6.72 -13.47
C ALA A 152 -3.48 -5.54 -14.06
N ARG A 153 -2.83 -5.70 -15.22
CA ARG A 153 -1.83 -4.80 -15.78
C ARG A 153 -2.25 -3.33 -15.75
N GLU A 154 -3.43 -3.00 -16.27
CA GLU A 154 -3.87 -1.60 -16.37
C GLU A 154 -4.07 -0.96 -15.00
N VAL A 155 -4.69 -1.69 -14.07
CA VAL A 155 -4.94 -1.19 -12.73
C VAL A 155 -3.64 -1.13 -11.92
N LEU A 156 -2.71 -2.07 -12.11
CA LEU A 156 -1.38 -2.02 -11.48
C LEU A 156 -0.59 -0.80 -11.92
N VAL A 157 -0.61 -0.45 -13.21
CA VAL A 157 0.06 0.76 -13.73
C VAL A 157 -0.48 2.02 -13.04
N LEU A 158 -1.80 2.09 -12.80
CA LEU A 158 -2.41 3.19 -12.06
C LEU A 158 -1.88 3.25 -10.61
N PHE A 159 -1.89 2.13 -9.89
CA PHE A 159 -1.38 2.09 -8.51
C PHE A 159 0.11 2.41 -8.41
N GLU A 160 0.93 1.92 -9.34
CA GLU A 160 2.36 2.28 -9.38
C GLU A 160 2.54 3.78 -9.67
N GLY A 161 1.72 4.36 -10.53
CA GLY A 161 1.70 5.80 -10.77
C GLY A 161 1.38 6.60 -9.51
N LEU A 162 0.33 6.26 -8.79
CA LEU A 162 -0.06 6.90 -7.53
C LEU A 162 1.02 6.76 -6.45
N LEU A 163 1.57 5.55 -6.29
CA LEU A 163 2.61 5.26 -5.33
C LEU A 163 3.88 6.07 -5.62
N ASN A 164 4.34 6.09 -6.87
CA ASN A 164 5.52 6.83 -7.30
C ASN A 164 5.32 8.35 -7.13
N ALA A 165 4.15 8.88 -7.48
CA ALA A 165 3.82 10.29 -7.29
C ALA A 165 3.85 10.69 -5.81
N ALA A 166 3.22 9.89 -4.92
CA ALA A 166 3.22 10.15 -3.49
C ALA A 166 4.64 10.05 -2.88
N GLN A 167 5.43 9.05 -3.27
CA GLN A 167 6.82 8.90 -2.82
C GLN A 167 7.70 10.07 -3.27
N THR A 168 7.58 10.48 -4.53
CA THR A 168 8.34 11.59 -5.07
C THR A 168 7.98 12.89 -4.36
N LYS A 169 6.68 13.18 -4.20
CA LYS A 169 6.21 14.36 -3.48
C LYS A 169 6.70 14.38 -2.03
N ARG A 170 6.61 13.24 -1.32
CA ARG A 170 7.14 13.12 0.04
C ARG A 170 8.64 13.40 0.10
N MET A 171 9.43 12.85 -0.83
CA MET A 171 10.88 13.11 -0.87
C MET A 171 11.20 14.58 -1.10
N LEU A 172 10.43 15.27 -1.95
CA LEU A 172 10.59 16.71 -2.19
C LEU A 172 10.31 17.52 -0.94
N LEU A 173 9.24 17.22 -0.20
CA LEU A 173 8.92 17.90 1.06
C LEU A 173 10.00 17.68 2.13
N LEU A 174 10.49 16.46 2.29
CA LEU A 174 11.59 16.16 3.21
C LEU A 174 12.88 16.91 2.84
N ARG A 175 13.15 17.04 1.54
CA ARG A 175 14.28 17.83 1.05
C ARG A 175 14.08 19.32 1.34
N GLU A 176 12.87 19.84 1.18
CA GLU A 176 12.53 21.22 1.49
C GLU A 176 12.72 21.54 2.98
N ILE A 177 12.20 20.72 3.88
CA ILE A 177 12.41 20.84 5.33
C ILE A 177 13.92 20.91 5.64
N ARG A 178 14.70 20.03 5.02
CA ARG A 178 16.16 20.03 5.19
C ARG A 178 16.80 21.31 4.70
N ASN A 179 16.42 21.79 3.51
CA ASN A 179 16.97 23.01 2.91
C ASN A 179 16.67 24.23 3.79
N GLN A 180 15.47 24.34 4.34
CA GLN A 180 15.10 25.44 5.23
C GLN A 180 15.97 25.46 6.50
N ARG A 181 16.32 24.31 7.04
CA ARG A 181 17.16 24.20 8.24
C ARG A 181 18.64 24.49 7.98
N PHE A 182 19.16 24.04 6.88
CA PHE A 182 20.58 24.16 6.56
C PHE A 182 20.88 25.29 5.56
N GLY A 183 19.87 25.77 4.82
CA GLY A 183 20.00 26.88 3.86
C GLY A 183 19.86 28.28 4.47
N GLY A 184 19.48 28.40 5.74
CA GLY A 184 19.32 29.66 6.48
C GLY A 184 20.62 30.34 6.91
N GLY A 185 21.75 30.07 6.27
CA GLY A 185 22.94 30.91 6.41
C GLY A 185 22.62 32.33 5.96
N PRO A 186 23.06 33.37 6.72
CA PRO A 186 22.72 34.75 6.44
C PRO A 186 23.12 35.08 4.99
N LEU A 187 22.13 35.49 4.19
CA LEU A 187 22.36 36.12 2.88
C LEU A 187 23.41 37.19 3.10
N ARG A 188 24.66 36.94 2.69
CA ARG A 188 25.70 37.96 2.64
C ARG A 188 25.15 39.08 1.77
N ARG A 189 24.65 40.15 2.41
CA ARG A 189 24.38 41.41 1.69
C ARG A 189 25.66 41.77 0.97
N PRO A 190 25.63 41.99 -0.35
CA PRO A 190 26.79 42.56 -1.04
C PRO A 190 27.10 43.91 -0.36
N ARG A 191 28.32 44.05 0.13
CA ARG A 191 28.82 45.34 0.55
C ARG A 191 28.89 46.22 -0.69
N VAL A 192 28.06 47.27 -0.72
CA VAL A 192 28.17 48.39 -1.63
C VAL A 192 29.36 49.25 -1.22
#